data_d1383ee68fa9f55adb6c5d495b749a4c
#
_entry.id   d1383ee68fa9f55adb6c5d495b749a4c
#
_cell.length_a   1.000
_cell.length_b   1.000
_cell.length_c   1.000
_cell.angle_alpha   90.00
_cell.angle_beta   90.00
_cell.angle_gamma   90.00
#
_symmetry.space_group_name_H-M   'P 1'
#
loop_
_entity.id
_entity.type
_entity.pdbx_description
1 polymer ?
#
loop_
_entity_poly.entity_id
_entity_poly.type
_entity_poly.pdbx_seq_one_letter_code
_entity_poly.pdbx_strand_id
1 'polypeptide(L)'
;MPDYLRISKYQRGFMIAVFLVCIPLLTVAQSHQEWTHNLGMYEVNIRQYTEEGTFAAFEEHLDRLEEMGVGILWLMPIHPIGEENRLGSLGSYYSVKDYRGINPEFGTPEDFERLVGEIHDRGMYVMLDWVPNHTSWDNYLTQEHPEWYMTDDDGNFVPPPGTNWSDVIQLDHSRQGLLDYMIDAMRFWVEEYHVDGFRYDAVSHVLEDDFLEDMNSALKDVKPDLFLLAEHDDTKWHDLGFDMSFGWGLYGFGHGVLKRVADGTGNAHDLHDYMTSEMNHFPSDAYRLYFTSNHDENSWEGTTNELFGDASELFAVLTGTIHGMPLIYSGQEAGLDKSLAFFEKDLIPWRDHPKEEIYTTLLHLKRENRALWNGEMGGAPQRVPTSNDDDVFAFTRTKEGDQVLVLYNLSDGEQTVTLEEPSGYGGQYREVFSDEVTNVTESKTFALSKWDYRVYERIGDPTSVIPGSLPESYSLHQNFPNPFNPVTTFSYEIPEPVHVELGVYNVVGQQVACVVDSRQEAGRHSVTFDASDMSSGTYLIRMQAAGRSFTRKMMLIK
;
A
#
# COMPACT_ATOMS: atom_id res chain seq x y z
N MET A 1 -30.56 15.03 -93.19
CA MET A 1 -30.69 13.66 -93.74
C MET A 1 -29.48 12.83 -93.33
N PRO A 2 -29.61 11.63 -92.95
CA PRO A 2 -30.44 11.00 -91.90
C PRO A 2 -29.51 10.34 -90.87
N ASP A 3 -29.97 10.08 -89.75
CA ASP A 3 -30.61 8.90 -89.16
C ASP A 3 -29.73 7.90 -88.43
N TYR A 4 -30.24 7.54 -87.24
CA TYR A 4 -30.18 6.27 -86.50
C TYR A 4 -28.87 5.92 -85.78
N LEU A 5 -28.82 5.46 -84.53
CA LEU A 5 -29.71 4.61 -83.74
C LEU A 5 -29.28 4.63 -82.23
N ARG A 6 -30.27 4.51 -81.37
CA ARG A 6 -30.25 4.09 -79.97
C ARG A 6 -29.30 2.92 -79.69
N ILE A 7 -28.71 2.89 -78.50
CA ILE A 7 -28.87 1.76 -77.57
C ILE A 7 -28.60 2.24 -76.15
N SER A 8 -29.59 1.98 -75.31
CA SER A 8 -29.59 2.07 -73.85
C SER A 8 -28.64 1.04 -73.19
N LYS A 9 -27.89 1.40 -72.14
CA LYS A 9 -27.52 0.44 -71.13
C LYS A 9 -27.50 1.13 -69.74
N TYR A 10 -28.45 0.74 -68.94
CA TYR A 10 -28.49 0.96 -67.52
C TYR A 10 -27.22 0.35 -66.84
N GLN A 11 -26.38 1.14 -66.24
CA GLN A 11 -25.45 0.66 -65.20
C GLN A 11 -26.04 1.03 -63.87
N ARG A 12 -26.52 0.02 -63.13
CA ARG A 12 -26.85 0.07 -61.75
C ARG A 12 -25.53 0.16 -60.97
N GLY A 13 -25.19 1.34 -60.48
CA GLY A 13 -24.13 1.52 -59.48
C GLY A 13 -24.57 0.95 -58.13
N PHE A 14 -23.95 -0.14 -57.71
CA PHE A 14 -24.03 -0.60 -56.33
C PHE A 14 -23.17 0.33 -55.46
N MET A 15 -23.81 1.18 -54.67
CA MET A 15 -23.15 1.90 -53.60
C MET A 15 -23.00 0.92 -52.41
N ILE A 16 -21.77 0.43 -52.18
CA ILE A 16 -21.44 -0.27 -50.96
C ILE A 16 -21.23 0.79 -49.88
N ALA A 17 -22.22 0.97 -49.01
CA ALA A 17 -22.07 1.75 -47.81
C ALA A 17 -21.19 0.93 -46.84
N VAL A 18 -19.91 1.32 -46.71
CA VAL A 18 -19.04 0.81 -45.66
C VAL A 18 -19.49 1.50 -44.36
N PHE A 19 -20.24 0.78 -43.54
CA PHE A 19 -20.45 1.16 -42.13
C PHE A 19 -19.13 0.93 -41.40
N LEU A 20 -18.38 1.99 -41.17
CA LEU A 20 -17.33 2.00 -40.11
C LEU A 20 -18.08 1.87 -38.78
N VAL A 21 -18.13 0.66 -38.26
CA VAL A 21 -18.46 0.43 -36.84
C VAL A 21 -17.26 0.92 -36.05
N CYS A 22 -17.35 2.15 -35.54
CA CYS A 22 -16.50 2.56 -34.43
C CYS A 22 -16.85 1.67 -33.22
N ILE A 23 -16.09 0.59 -33.06
CA ILE A 23 -16.03 -0.12 -31.79
C ILE A 23 -15.28 0.86 -30.87
N PRO A 24 -15.89 1.38 -29.79
CA PRO A 24 -15.10 2.06 -28.80
C PRO A 24 -14.07 1.04 -28.32
N LEU A 25 -12.79 1.37 -28.44
CA LEU A 25 -11.76 0.73 -27.62
C LEU A 25 -12.20 0.98 -26.18
N LEU A 26 -12.84 0.01 -25.57
CA LEU A 26 -12.87 -0.10 -24.13
C LEU A 26 -11.39 -0.22 -23.75
N THR A 27 -10.80 0.85 -23.28
CA THR A 27 -9.62 0.75 -22.43
C THR A 27 -10.05 -0.16 -21.28
N VAL A 28 -9.61 -1.41 -21.33
CA VAL A 28 -9.70 -2.30 -20.18
C VAL A 28 -8.84 -1.57 -19.14
N ALA A 29 -9.47 -1.03 -18.09
CA ALA A 29 -8.74 -0.56 -16.94
C ALA A 29 -7.79 -1.70 -16.55
N GLN A 30 -6.52 -1.39 -16.41
CA GLN A 30 -5.52 -2.37 -16.03
C GLN A 30 -5.82 -2.72 -14.57
N SER A 31 -6.54 -3.82 -14.32
CA SER A 31 -6.84 -4.27 -12.96
C SER A 31 -5.51 -4.63 -12.32
N HIS A 32 -5.16 -3.92 -11.22
CA HIS A 32 -4.01 -4.30 -10.42
C HIS A 32 -4.15 -5.72 -9.85
N GLN A 33 -3.02 -6.30 -9.49
CA GLN A 33 -2.91 -7.65 -8.98
C GLN A 33 -3.75 -7.79 -7.70
N GLU A 34 -4.56 -8.85 -7.61
CA GLU A 34 -5.49 -9.07 -6.50
C GLU A 34 -4.79 -9.00 -5.13
N TRP A 35 -3.54 -9.49 -5.06
CA TRP A 35 -2.77 -9.50 -3.82
C TRP A 35 -2.43 -8.08 -3.28
N THR A 36 -2.47 -7.03 -4.13
CA THR A 36 -2.13 -5.66 -3.72
C THR A 36 -3.30 -4.87 -3.13
N HIS A 37 -4.54 -5.36 -3.33
CA HIS A 37 -5.74 -4.57 -3.10
C HIS A 37 -5.90 -4.06 -1.66
N ASN A 38 -5.50 -4.83 -0.67
CA ASN A 38 -5.76 -4.58 0.74
C ASN A 38 -4.50 -4.53 1.61
N LEU A 39 -3.35 -4.33 1.00
CA LEU A 39 -2.07 -4.33 1.71
C LEU A 39 -1.55 -2.91 1.96
N GLY A 40 -0.74 -2.78 3.00
CA GLY A 40 0.15 -1.67 3.26
C GLY A 40 1.61 -2.08 3.06
N MET A 41 2.48 -1.11 2.88
CA MET A 41 3.91 -1.28 2.61
C MET A 41 4.75 -0.92 3.83
N TYR A 42 5.84 -1.65 4.02
CA TYR A 42 6.85 -1.40 5.05
C TYR A 42 8.22 -1.31 4.41
N GLU A 43 8.88 -0.18 4.56
CA GLU A 43 10.21 0.08 4.01
C GLU A 43 11.29 -0.40 4.97
N VAL A 44 12.23 -1.20 4.45
CA VAL A 44 13.28 -1.86 5.22
C VAL A 44 14.65 -1.40 4.82
N ASN A 45 15.40 -0.86 5.79
CA ASN A 45 16.82 -0.61 5.66
C ASN A 45 17.60 -1.73 6.39
N ILE A 46 18.07 -2.73 5.66
CA ILE A 46 18.77 -3.91 6.23
C ILE A 46 19.97 -3.49 7.09
N ARG A 47 20.78 -2.53 6.61
CA ARG A 47 21.99 -2.05 7.33
C ARG A 47 21.69 -1.52 8.74
N GLN A 48 20.52 -0.86 8.91
CA GLN A 48 20.19 -0.10 10.12
C GLN A 48 19.17 -0.82 11.02
N TYR A 49 18.57 -1.92 10.53
CA TYR A 49 17.47 -2.60 11.20
C TYR A 49 17.93 -3.36 12.46
N THR A 50 19.03 -4.09 12.36
CA THR A 50 19.62 -4.87 13.46
C THR A 50 21.08 -4.48 13.72
N GLU A 51 21.63 -4.91 14.88
CA GLU A 51 23.03 -4.70 15.19
C GLU A 51 23.95 -5.38 14.16
N GLU A 52 23.56 -6.55 13.67
CA GLU A 52 24.27 -7.29 12.61
C GLU A 52 24.13 -6.60 11.26
N GLY A 53 22.95 -6.09 10.94
CA GLY A 53 22.59 -5.47 9.66
C GLY A 53 22.60 -6.48 8.50
N THR A 54 22.09 -7.68 8.75
CA THR A 54 22.10 -8.80 7.79
C THR A 54 20.70 -9.33 7.52
N PHE A 55 20.51 -10.04 6.39
CA PHE A 55 19.27 -10.72 6.05
C PHE A 55 18.86 -11.72 7.12
N ALA A 56 19.81 -12.53 7.62
CA ALA A 56 19.54 -13.52 8.65
C ALA A 56 19.07 -12.89 9.97
N ALA A 57 19.61 -11.73 10.35
CA ALA A 57 19.16 -11.04 11.55
C ALA A 57 17.80 -10.35 11.34
N PHE A 58 17.53 -9.82 10.14
CA PHE A 58 16.23 -9.26 9.79
C PHE A 58 15.12 -10.32 9.76
N GLU A 59 15.42 -11.52 9.26
CA GLU A 59 14.50 -12.66 9.19
C GLU A 59 13.86 -12.98 10.56
N GLU A 60 14.60 -12.80 11.67
CA GLU A 60 14.08 -13.02 13.03
C GLU A 60 12.93 -12.07 13.43
N HIS A 61 12.71 -10.98 12.67
CA HIS A 61 11.65 -10.00 12.91
C HIS A 61 10.40 -10.21 12.05
N LEU A 62 10.39 -11.18 11.14
CA LEU A 62 9.27 -11.40 10.22
C LEU A 62 7.97 -11.75 10.93
N ASP A 63 8.02 -12.53 12.01
CA ASP A 63 6.83 -12.89 12.79
C ASP A 63 6.15 -11.64 13.38
N ARG A 64 6.94 -10.68 13.89
CA ARG A 64 6.42 -9.40 14.39
C ARG A 64 5.77 -8.57 13.28
N LEU A 65 6.38 -8.52 12.11
CA LEU A 65 5.84 -7.78 10.95
C LEU A 65 4.56 -8.43 10.40
N GLU A 66 4.49 -9.76 10.39
CA GLU A 66 3.26 -10.51 10.07
C GLU A 66 2.15 -10.19 11.08
N GLU A 67 2.46 -10.24 12.39
CA GLU A 67 1.51 -9.92 13.47
C GLU A 67 1.03 -8.46 13.38
N MET A 68 1.90 -7.53 13.02
CA MET A 68 1.54 -6.13 12.78
C MET A 68 0.63 -5.96 11.54
N GLY A 69 0.56 -6.94 10.66
CA GLY A 69 -0.28 -6.90 9.46
C GLY A 69 0.42 -6.32 8.23
N VAL A 70 1.75 -6.24 8.22
CA VAL A 70 2.53 -5.84 7.04
C VAL A 70 2.23 -6.77 5.88
N GLY A 71 2.05 -6.19 4.68
CA GLY A 71 1.75 -6.94 3.47
C GLY A 71 2.91 -6.98 2.49
N ILE A 72 3.56 -5.86 2.30
CA ILE A 72 4.65 -5.68 1.34
C ILE A 72 5.88 -5.18 2.07
N LEU A 73 7.01 -5.87 1.89
CA LEU A 73 8.31 -5.43 2.36
C LEU A 73 9.07 -4.82 1.18
N TRP A 74 9.26 -3.50 1.20
CA TRP A 74 10.14 -2.81 0.27
C TRP A 74 11.54 -2.75 0.87
N LEU A 75 12.47 -3.54 0.32
CA LEU A 75 13.88 -3.52 0.71
C LEU A 75 14.61 -2.42 -0.04
N MET A 76 15.22 -1.48 0.66
CA MET A 76 16.17 -0.53 0.08
C MET A 76 17.27 -1.29 -0.67
N PRO A 77 18.06 -0.63 -1.58
CA PRO A 77 18.96 -1.36 -2.46
C PRO A 77 19.86 -2.34 -1.72
N ILE A 78 19.84 -3.60 -2.16
CA ILE A 78 20.59 -4.71 -1.56
C ILE A 78 21.91 -5.01 -2.30
N HIS A 79 22.21 -4.22 -3.32
CA HIS A 79 23.36 -4.41 -4.20
C HIS A 79 24.67 -4.00 -3.55
N PRO A 80 25.83 -4.53 -4.04
CA PRO A 80 27.15 -4.05 -3.64
C PRO A 80 27.28 -2.55 -3.92
N ILE A 81 27.88 -1.84 -2.97
CA ILE A 81 28.03 -0.38 -3.02
C ILE A 81 29.39 0.00 -3.56
N GLY A 82 29.45 1.02 -4.43
CA GLY A 82 30.68 1.56 -4.98
C GLY A 82 31.69 2.03 -3.91
N GLU A 83 32.97 1.95 -4.24
CA GLU A 83 34.07 2.39 -3.38
C GLU A 83 34.75 3.66 -3.90
N GLU A 84 34.74 3.85 -5.21
CA GLU A 84 35.28 5.04 -5.84
C GLU A 84 34.36 6.24 -5.63
N ASN A 85 34.91 7.35 -5.13
CA ASN A 85 34.19 8.57 -4.77
C ASN A 85 33.10 8.38 -3.69
N ARG A 86 33.18 7.32 -2.92
CA ARG A 86 32.23 6.97 -1.86
C ARG A 86 32.04 8.11 -0.86
N LEU A 87 30.79 8.42 -0.54
CA LEU A 87 30.43 9.35 0.55
C LEU A 87 30.28 8.60 1.87
N GLY A 88 30.77 9.17 2.96
CA GLY A 88 30.79 8.53 4.28
C GLY A 88 31.70 7.30 4.35
N SER A 89 31.53 6.48 5.38
CA SER A 89 32.37 5.27 5.56
C SER A 89 31.84 4.06 4.80
N LEU A 90 30.49 3.92 4.67
CA LEU A 90 29.83 2.76 4.07
C LEU A 90 29.21 3.05 2.69
N GLY A 91 29.07 4.32 2.31
CA GLY A 91 28.53 4.74 1.02
C GLY A 91 27.00 4.71 0.95
N SER A 92 26.51 5.26 -0.14
CA SER A 92 25.10 5.26 -0.50
C SER A 92 24.64 3.89 -0.98
N TYR A 93 23.50 3.42 -0.53
CA TYR A 93 22.82 2.23 -1.05
C TYR A 93 22.54 2.36 -2.55
N TYR A 94 22.33 3.58 -3.03
CA TYR A 94 22.01 3.91 -4.42
C TYR A 94 23.25 4.01 -5.32
N SER A 95 24.46 3.92 -4.78
CA SER A 95 25.70 3.83 -5.54
C SER A 95 25.98 2.37 -5.95
N VAL A 96 25.18 1.86 -6.89
CA VAL A 96 25.15 0.44 -7.29
C VAL A 96 26.40 0.05 -8.05
N LYS A 97 27.13 -0.94 -7.53
CA LYS A 97 28.36 -1.50 -8.15
C LYS A 97 28.09 -2.69 -9.06
N ASP A 98 27.05 -3.47 -8.76
CA ASP A 98 26.63 -4.65 -9.53
C ASP A 98 25.13 -4.90 -9.32
N TYR A 99 24.34 -4.81 -10.40
CA TYR A 99 22.89 -4.98 -10.35
C TYR A 99 22.42 -6.41 -10.08
N ARG A 100 23.29 -7.42 -10.22
CA ARG A 100 22.99 -8.82 -9.93
C ARG A 100 23.70 -9.34 -8.67
N GLY A 101 24.54 -8.48 -8.08
CA GLY A 101 25.23 -8.79 -6.84
C GLY A 101 24.38 -8.50 -5.61
N ILE A 102 24.68 -9.24 -4.55
CA ILE A 102 24.20 -8.98 -3.19
C ILE A 102 25.33 -8.33 -2.40
N ASN A 103 25.01 -7.26 -1.66
CA ASN A 103 25.97 -6.61 -0.78
C ASN A 103 26.48 -7.62 0.27
N PRO A 104 27.80 -7.92 0.29
CA PRO A 104 28.36 -8.90 1.21
C PRO A 104 28.21 -8.52 2.69
N GLU A 105 27.90 -7.24 3.00
CA GLU A 105 27.57 -6.81 4.37
C GLU A 105 26.22 -7.35 4.81
N PHE A 106 25.29 -7.67 3.90
CA PHE A 106 23.94 -8.13 4.21
C PHE A 106 23.83 -9.64 4.28
N GLY A 107 24.75 -10.39 3.68
CA GLY A 107 24.76 -11.84 3.67
C GLY A 107 25.12 -12.45 2.32
N THR A 108 24.74 -13.69 2.13
CA THR A 108 24.99 -14.46 0.89
C THR A 108 23.73 -14.51 0.01
N PRO A 109 23.86 -14.94 -1.27
CA PRO A 109 22.71 -15.22 -2.12
C PRO A 109 21.72 -16.22 -1.49
N GLU A 110 22.22 -17.25 -0.80
CA GLU A 110 21.41 -18.24 -0.12
C GLU A 110 20.67 -17.66 1.09
N ASP A 111 21.25 -16.66 1.78
CA ASP A 111 20.56 -15.95 2.86
C ASP A 111 19.40 -15.12 2.33
N PHE A 112 19.58 -14.47 1.17
CA PHE A 112 18.53 -13.70 0.53
C PHE A 112 17.40 -14.59 -0.03
N GLU A 113 17.75 -15.70 -0.69
CA GLU A 113 16.77 -16.68 -1.19
C GLU A 113 15.91 -17.22 -0.03
N ARG A 114 16.55 -17.54 1.10
CA ARG A 114 15.84 -18.00 2.31
C ARG A 114 14.93 -16.90 2.86
N LEU A 115 15.41 -15.66 2.96
CA LEU A 115 14.62 -14.54 3.46
C LEU A 115 13.35 -14.32 2.60
N VAL A 116 13.47 -14.35 1.28
CA VAL A 116 12.31 -14.21 0.38
C VAL A 116 11.32 -15.36 0.59
N GLY A 117 11.82 -16.60 0.72
CA GLY A 117 10.99 -17.76 1.03
C GLY A 117 10.22 -17.62 2.35
N GLU A 118 10.90 -17.18 3.41
CA GLU A 118 10.29 -16.95 4.73
C GLU A 118 9.26 -15.82 4.74
N ILE A 119 9.47 -14.78 3.90
CA ILE A 119 8.49 -13.70 3.69
C ILE A 119 7.23 -14.26 3.00
N HIS A 120 7.40 -15.03 1.92
CA HIS A 120 6.28 -15.63 1.20
C HIS A 120 5.51 -16.66 2.03
N ASP A 121 6.19 -17.46 2.83
CA ASP A 121 5.56 -18.44 3.73
C ASP A 121 4.63 -17.80 4.77
N ARG A 122 4.85 -16.52 5.10
CA ARG A 122 3.98 -15.68 5.95
C ARG A 122 2.89 -14.93 5.19
N GLY A 123 2.80 -15.12 3.87
CA GLY A 123 1.82 -14.44 3.01
C GLY A 123 2.11 -12.95 2.83
N MET A 124 3.37 -12.54 3.00
CA MET A 124 3.89 -11.22 2.66
C MET A 124 4.58 -11.25 1.30
N TYR A 125 4.85 -10.08 0.73
CA TYR A 125 5.46 -9.89 -0.59
C TYR A 125 6.72 -9.05 -0.50
N VAL A 126 7.65 -9.25 -1.44
CA VAL A 126 8.95 -8.56 -1.49
C VAL A 126 9.05 -7.64 -2.71
N MET A 127 9.40 -6.39 -2.47
CA MET A 127 9.80 -5.43 -3.51
C MET A 127 11.25 -5.03 -3.31
N LEU A 128 12.02 -4.95 -4.40
CA LEU A 128 13.39 -4.42 -4.38
C LEU A 128 13.40 -2.97 -4.86
N ASP A 129 14.29 -2.19 -4.26
CA ASP A 129 14.65 -0.89 -4.79
C ASP A 129 15.54 -1.05 -6.02
N TRP A 130 15.20 -0.38 -7.11
CA TRP A 130 15.91 -0.44 -8.37
C TRP A 130 16.37 0.95 -8.79
N VAL A 131 17.64 1.08 -9.11
CA VAL A 131 18.29 2.36 -9.47
C VAL A 131 18.53 2.43 -10.98
N PRO A 132 17.54 2.90 -11.79
CA PRO A 132 17.68 2.88 -13.25
C PRO A 132 18.52 4.04 -13.80
N ASN A 133 18.71 5.11 -13.01
CA ASN A 133 19.25 6.37 -13.49
C ASN A 133 20.79 6.44 -13.53
N HIS A 134 21.47 5.82 -12.58
CA HIS A 134 22.91 5.98 -12.37
C HIS A 134 23.55 4.73 -11.77
N THR A 135 24.88 4.68 -11.77
CA THR A 135 25.67 3.64 -11.07
C THR A 135 26.79 4.26 -10.26
N SER A 136 27.49 3.45 -9.45
CA SER A 136 28.79 3.86 -8.88
C SER A 136 29.84 4.07 -9.96
N TRP A 137 30.90 4.80 -9.62
CA TRP A 137 32.05 5.05 -10.49
C TRP A 137 32.82 3.77 -10.83
N ASP A 138 32.85 2.81 -9.95
CA ASP A 138 33.54 1.52 -10.08
C ASP A 138 32.60 0.35 -10.40
N ASN A 139 31.40 0.65 -10.95
CA ASN A 139 30.56 -0.37 -11.56
C ASN A 139 31.31 -0.99 -12.76
N TYR A 140 31.30 -2.32 -12.89
CA TYR A 140 32.05 -3.00 -13.94
C TYR A 140 31.61 -2.60 -15.36
N LEU A 141 30.39 -2.14 -15.54
CA LEU A 141 29.87 -1.63 -16.82
C LEU A 141 30.66 -0.39 -17.32
N THR A 142 31.30 0.37 -16.44
CA THR A 142 32.12 1.51 -16.83
C THR A 142 33.32 1.09 -17.68
N GLN A 143 33.76 -0.18 -17.54
CA GLN A 143 34.88 -0.76 -18.30
C GLN A 143 34.40 -1.58 -19.49
N GLU A 144 33.30 -2.34 -19.33
CA GLU A 144 32.78 -3.22 -20.37
C GLU A 144 31.96 -2.46 -21.41
N HIS A 145 31.21 -1.43 -20.96
CA HIS A 145 30.27 -0.66 -21.76
C HIS A 145 30.33 0.84 -21.44
N PRO A 146 31.51 1.49 -21.59
CA PRO A 146 31.64 2.91 -21.29
C PRO A 146 30.71 3.81 -22.13
N GLU A 147 30.25 3.32 -23.29
CA GLU A 147 29.27 3.99 -24.14
C GLU A 147 27.85 4.05 -23.58
N TRP A 148 27.60 3.37 -22.47
CA TRP A 148 26.30 3.42 -21.77
C TRP A 148 26.21 4.56 -20.73
N TYR A 149 27.26 5.37 -20.65
CA TYR A 149 27.32 6.46 -19.68
C TYR A 149 27.39 7.82 -20.37
N MET A 150 26.80 8.83 -19.73
CA MET A 150 26.91 10.21 -20.16
C MET A 150 28.33 10.75 -19.91
N THR A 151 28.82 11.54 -20.85
CA THR A 151 30.15 12.15 -20.77
C THR A 151 30.11 13.65 -21.04
N ASP A 152 31.08 14.39 -20.49
CA ASP A 152 31.33 15.76 -20.84
C ASP A 152 32.03 15.88 -22.23
N ASP A 153 32.34 17.11 -22.67
CA ASP A 153 32.99 17.40 -23.95
C ASP A 153 34.43 16.82 -24.05
N ASP A 154 35.03 16.52 -22.90
CA ASP A 154 36.38 15.93 -22.80
C ASP A 154 36.34 14.38 -22.73
N GLY A 155 35.13 13.81 -22.68
CA GLY A 155 34.89 12.36 -22.62
C GLY A 155 34.96 11.77 -21.23
N ASN A 156 34.90 12.57 -20.17
CA ASN A 156 34.85 12.08 -18.80
C ASN A 156 33.37 11.78 -18.41
N PHE A 157 33.15 10.73 -17.63
CA PHE A 157 31.83 10.45 -17.05
C PHE A 157 31.37 11.61 -16.17
N VAL A 158 30.05 11.84 -16.16
CA VAL A 158 29.44 12.92 -15.39
C VAL A 158 28.40 12.39 -14.40
N PRO A 159 28.26 13.02 -13.20
CA PRO A 159 27.15 12.77 -12.30
C PRO A 159 25.79 13.16 -12.94
N PRO A 160 24.65 12.71 -12.37
CA PRO A 160 23.31 13.12 -12.82
C PRO A 160 23.17 14.64 -12.87
N PRO A 161 22.72 15.21 -14.00
CA PRO A 161 22.63 16.66 -14.18
C PRO A 161 21.68 17.31 -13.17
N GLY A 162 22.13 18.44 -12.62
CA GLY A 162 21.33 19.22 -11.66
C GLY A 162 21.35 18.69 -10.23
N THR A 163 22.08 17.61 -9.95
CA THR A 163 22.26 17.04 -8.62
C THR A 163 23.62 17.37 -8.03
N ASN A 164 23.81 17.08 -6.74
CA ASN A 164 25.09 17.10 -6.04
C ASN A 164 25.64 15.68 -5.75
N TRP A 165 25.13 14.66 -6.44
CA TRP A 165 25.44 13.25 -6.23
C TRP A 165 26.81 12.89 -6.85
N SER A 166 27.87 13.19 -6.12
CA SER A 166 29.26 13.05 -6.61
C SER A 166 29.77 11.62 -6.58
N ASP A 167 29.09 10.71 -5.92
CA ASP A 167 29.44 9.30 -5.74
C ASP A 167 28.87 8.37 -6.82
N VAL A 168 28.13 8.94 -7.78
CA VAL A 168 27.49 8.20 -8.87
C VAL A 168 27.67 8.87 -10.23
N ILE A 169 27.46 8.10 -11.31
CA ILE A 169 27.57 8.57 -12.70
C ILE A 169 26.30 8.25 -13.49
N GLN A 170 25.91 9.19 -14.35
CA GLN A 170 24.69 9.16 -15.15
C GLN A 170 24.77 8.11 -16.27
N LEU A 171 23.72 7.30 -16.39
CA LEU A 171 23.51 6.39 -17.52
C LEU A 171 22.93 7.12 -18.74
N ASP A 172 23.26 6.65 -19.95
CA ASP A 172 22.73 7.12 -21.23
C ASP A 172 21.57 6.22 -21.70
N HIS A 173 20.34 6.59 -21.33
CA HIS A 173 19.12 5.82 -21.59
C HIS A 173 18.76 5.71 -23.07
N SER A 174 19.45 6.42 -23.97
CA SER A 174 19.30 6.26 -25.43
C SER A 174 19.93 4.95 -25.96
N ARG A 175 20.60 4.19 -25.12
CA ARG A 175 21.34 2.98 -25.51
C ARG A 175 20.50 1.72 -25.39
N GLN A 176 20.15 1.11 -26.50
CA GLN A 176 19.41 -0.15 -26.50
C GLN A 176 20.11 -1.27 -25.70
N GLY A 177 21.45 -1.35 -25.76
CA GLY A 177 22.18 -2.35 -24.97
C GLY A 177 22.05 -2.17 -23.45
N LEU A 178 21.91 -0.92 -22.99
CA LEU A 178 21.63 -0.64 -21.58
C LEU A 178 20.22 -1.09 -21.21
N LEU A 179 19.22 -0.80 -22.04
CA LEU A 179 17.84 -1.26 -21.83
C LEU A 179 17.78 -2.79 -21.73
N ASP A 180 18.37 -3.48 -22.71
CA ASP A 180 18.41 -4.95 -22.74
C ASP A 180 19.09 -5.52 -21.48
N TYR A 181 20.18 -4.90 -21.03
CA TYR A 181 20.88 -5.29 -19.81
C TYR A 181 20.01 -5.07 -18.55
N MET A 182 19.35 -3.91 -18.41
CA MET A 182 18.50 -3.60 -17.25
C MET A 182 17.33 -4.56 -17.16
N ILE A 183 16.65 -4.83 -18.28
CA ILE A 183 15.58 -5.83 -18.33
C ILE A 183 16.09 -7.20 -17.87
N ASP A 184 17.24 -7.64 -18.39
CA ASP A 184 17.81 -8.95 -18.07
C ASP A 184 18.30 -9.03 -16.60
N ALA A 185 18.80 -7.92 -16.04
CA ALA A 185 19.17 -7.85 -14.64
C ALA A 185 17.94 -7.89 -13.70
N MET A 186 16.85 -7.22 -14.05
CA MET A 186 15.61 -7.29 -13.26
C MET A 186 14.91 -8.66 -13.38
N ARG A 187 14.90 -9.24 -14.58
CA ARG A 187 14.41 -10.61 -14.80
C ARG A 187 15.11 -11.63 -13.93
N PHE A 188 16.43 -11.48 -13.74
CA PHE A 188 17.21 -12.35 -12.84
C PHE A 188 16.61 -12.35 -11.42
N TRP A 189 16.24 -11.21 -10.85
CA TRP A 189 15.64 -11.12 -9.53
C TRP A 189 14.23 -11.74 -9.48
N VAL A 190 13.46 -11.58 -10.56
CA VAL A 190 12.11 -12.17 -10.67
C VAL A 190 12.16 -13.68 -10.84
N GLU A 191 13.05 -14.20 -11.70
CA GLU A 191 13.11 -15.61 -12.08
C GLU A 191 13.85 -16.46 -11.02
N GLU A 192 14.94 -15.95 -10.45
CA GLU A 192 15.79 -16.70 -9.50
C GLU A 192 15.36 -16.51 -8.04
N TYR A 193 14.91 -15.29 -7.67
CA TYR A 193 14.58 -14.98 -6.27
C TYR A 193 13.09 -14.72 -6.05
N HIS A 194 12.28 -14.76 -7.09
CA HIS A 194 10.82 -14.64 -7.01
C HIS A 194 10.32 -13.34 -6.38
N VAL A 195 11.03 -12.22 -6.56
CA VAL A 195 10.58 -10.92 -6.07
C VAL A 195 9.25 -10.52 -6.73
N ASP A 196 8.42 -9.78 -6.01
CA ASP A 196 7.05 -9.47 -6.40
C ASP A 196 6.90 -8.08 -7.02
N GLY A 197 7.93 -7.27 -6.93
CA GLY A 197 7.89 -5.93 -7.49
C GLY A 197 9.20 -5.16 -7.35
N PHE A 198 9.17 -3.94 -7.89
CA PHE A 198 10.28 -3.00 -7.79
C PHE A 198 9.79 -1.59 -7.50
N ARG A 199 10.52 -0.86 -6.67
CA ARG A 199 10.45 0.59 -6.56
C ARG A 199 11.58 1.18 -7.39
N TYR A 200 11.27 2.03 -8.33
CA TYR A 200 12.27 2.67 -9.17
C TYR A 200 12.69 4.01 -8.58
N ASP A 201 13.97 4.08 -8.26
CA ASP A 201 14.63 5.27 -7.75
C ASP A 201 14.73 6.36 -8.81
N ALA A 202 14.51 7.61 -8.40
CA ALA A 202 14.80 8.81 -9.17
C ALA A 202 14.31 8.76 -10.63
N VAL A 203 13.11 8.23 -10.90
CA VAL A 203 12.57 8.02 -12.26
C VAL A 203 12.53 9.30 -13.10
N SER A 204 12.42 10.46 -12.48
CA SER A 204 12.43 11.76 -13.18
C SER A 204 13.79 12.14 -13.78
N HIS A 205 14.85 11.45 -13.38
CA HIS A 205 16.20 11.63 -13.93
C HIS A 205 16.52 10.65 -15.06
N VAL A 206 15.65 9.66 -15.32
CA VAL A 206 15.73 8.82 -16.51
C VAL A 206 15.34 9.68 -17.71
N LEU A 207 16.27 9.80 -18.68
CA LEU A 207 16.19 10.80 -19.74
C LEU A 207 15.17 10.49 -20.85
N GLU A 208 14.77 9.22 -20.99
CA GLU A 208 13.92 8.73 -22.06
C GLU A 208 12.74 7.95 -21.47
N ASP A 209 11.52 8.46 -21.64
CA ASP A 209 10.30 7.82 -21.13
C ASP A 209 10.10 6.42 -21.75
N ASP A 210 10.40 6.24 -23.06
CA ASP A 210 10.30 4.95 -23.77
C ASP A 210 11.19 3.88 -23.12
N PHE A 211 12.31 4.25 -22.49
CA PHE A 211 13.19 3.32 -21.77
C PHE A 211 12.44 2.67 -20.58
N LEU A 212 11.68 3.44 -19.83
CA LEU A 212 10.90 2.93 -18.70
C LEU A 212 9.68 2.13 -19.17
N GLU A 213 8.98 2.59 -20.22
CA GLU A 213 7.82 1.90 -20.78
C GLU A 213 8.20 0.52 -21.31
N ASP A 214 9.27 0.43 -22.12
CA ASP A 214 9.77 -0.84 -22.68
C ASP A 214 10.22 -1.79 -21.55
N MET A 215 10.93 -1.27 -20.53
CA MET A 215 11.38 -2.05 -19.39
C MET A 215 10.19 -2.63 -18.60
N ASN A 216 9.20 -1.79 -18.27
CA ASN A 216 8.01 -2.21 -17.54
C ASN A 216 7.19 -3.24 -18.33
N SER A 217 7.01 -3.02 -19.64
CA SER A 217 6.31 -3.94 -20.53
C SER A 217 7.00 -5.31 -20.57
N ALA A 218 8.33 -5.32 -20.77
CA ALA A 218 9.12 -6.55 -20.82
C ALA A 218 9.07 -7.35 -19.50
N LEU A 219 9.06 -6.67 -18.37
CA LEU A 219 8.98 -7.31 -17.05
C LEU A 219 7.59 -7.89 -16.79
N LYS A 220 6.52 -7.18 -17.15
CA LYS A 220 5.14 -7.69 -17.03
C LYS A 220 4.86 -8.85 -17.98
N ASP A 221 5.58 -8.97 -19.10
CA ASP A 221 5.54 -10.17 -19.96
C ASP A 221 6.15 -11.41 -19.25
N VAL A 222 7.14 -11.22 -18.37
CA VAL A 222 7.77 -12.30 -17.57
C VAL A 222 6.88 -12.69 -16.38
N LYS A 223 6.44 -11.70 -15.62
CA LYS A 223 5.59 -11.86 -14.43
C LYS A 223 4.43 -10.86 -14.51
N PRO A 224 3.25 -11.26 -15.05
CA PRO A 224 2.12 -10.35 -15.26
C PRO A 224 1.59 -9.70 -13.98
N ASP A 225 1.83 -10.32 -12.83
CA ASP A 225 1.45 -9.84 -11.51
C ASP A 225 2.58 -9.08 -10.76
N LEU A 226 3.64 -8.69 -11.48
CA LEU A 226 4.71 -7.85 -10.95
C LEU A 226 4.18 -6.45 -10.62
N PHE A 227 4.52 -5.92 -9.44
CA PHE A 227 4.07 -4.63 -8.96
C PHE A 227 5.18 -3.57 -9.06
N LEU A 228 4.89 -2.44 -9.69
CA LEU A 228 5.87 -1.42 -10.03
C LEU A 228 5.51 -0.07 -9.41
N LEU A 229 6.43 0.49 -8.63
CA LEU A 229 6.31 1.78 -7.95
C LEU A 229 7.31 2.79 -8.53
N ALA A 230 6.80 3.94 -9.00
CA ALA A 230 7.62 5.08 -9.42
C ALA A 230 7.86 6.05 -8.27
N GLU A 231 9.11 6.40 -7.99
CA GLU A 231 9.42 7.49 -7.07
C GLU A 231 9.21 8.86 -7.73
N HIS A 232 7.96 9.23 -7.90
CA HIS A 232 7.58 10.56 -8.38
C HIS A 232 6.07 10.80 -8.21
N ASP A 233 5.65 12.05 -8.36
CA ASP A 233 4.28 12.53 -8.21
C ASP A 233 3.76 13.12 -9.53
N ASP A 234 3.50 12.24 -10.53
CA ASP A 234 2.95 12.65 -11.83
C ASP A 234 2.13 11.50 -12.44
N THR A 235 1.06 11.84 -13.15
CA THR A 235 0.18 10.86 -13.82
C THR A 235 0.87 10.09 -14.94
N LYS A 236 1.87 10.69 -15.59
CA LYS A 236 2.58 10.04 -16.70
C LYS A 236 3.19 8.68 -16.35
N TRP A 237 3.53 8.46 -15.09
CA TRP A 237 4.12 7.19 -14.65
C TRP A 237 3.16 6.03 -14.80
N HIS A 238 1.86 6.28 -14.57
CA HIS A 238 0.82 5.28 -14.79
C HIS A 238 0.65 4.96 -16.28
N ASP A 239 0.81 5.97 -17.16
CA ASP A 239 0.81 5.75 -18.62
C ASP A 239 2.03 4.92 -19.07
N LEU A 240 3.16 5.00 -18.38
CA LEU A 240 4.38 4.22 -18.62
C LEU A 240 4.35 2.81 -17.97
N GLY A 241 3.21 2.38 -17.42
CA GLY A 241 3.00 1.04 -16.90
C GLY A 241 3.34 0.81 -15.43
N PHE A 242 3.58 1.89 -14.65
CA PHE A 242 3.69 1.77 -13.19
C PHE A 242 2.32 1.61 -12.56
N ASP A 243 2.25 0.77 -11.53
CA ASP A 243 1.03 0.51 -10.77
C ASP A 243 0.79 1.57 -9.69
N MET A 244 1.87 2.12 -9.14
CA MET A 244 1.83 3.07 -8.02
C MET A 244 2.84 4.21 -8.22
N SER A 245 2.52 5.37 -7.66
CA SER A 245 3.41 6.53 -7.59
C SER A 245 3.35 7.18 -6.20
N PHE A 246 4.36 7.97 -5.85
CA PHE A 246 4.44 8.64 -4.55
C PHE A 246 3.41 9.77 -4.43
N GLY A 247 2.79 9.91 -3.28
CA GLY A 247 1.88 11.00 -2.93
C GLY A 247 2.62 12.19 -2.30
N TRP A 248 3.64 12.73 -2.99
CA TRP A 248 4.47 13.82 -2.50
C TRP A 248 3.67 15.08 -2.15
N GLY A 249 2.58 15.36 -2.86
CA GLY A 249 1.74 16.53 -2.60
C GLY A 249 1.15 16.55 -1.19
N LEU A 250 0.90 15.41 -0.58
CA LEU A 250 0.47 15.31 0.82
C LEU A 250 1.62 15.68 1.78
N TYR A 251 2.75 15.02 1.61
CA TYR A 251 3.95 15.21 2.44
C TYR A 251 4.72 16.49 2.08
N GLY A 252 5.12 16.62 0.80
CA GLY A 252 5.62 17.81 0.11
C GLY A 252 6.93 18.40 0.59
N PHE A 253 8.00 17.64 0.74
CA PHE A 253 9.35 18.18 1.03
C PHE A 253 9.34 19.35 2.05
N GLY A 254 8.69 19.14 3.20
CA GLY A 254 8.53 20.16 4.23
C GLY A 254 7.53 21.29 3.93
N HIS A 255 6.81 21.24 2.79
CA HIS A 255 5.82 22.27 2.38
C HIS A 255 4.46 21.69 1.99
N GLY A 256 4.26 20.38 2.07
CA GLY A 256 3.01 19.71 1.75
C GLY A 256 1.86 20.07 2.69
N VAL A 257 0.72 19.45 2.41
CA VAL A 257 -0.51 19.72 3.20
C VAL A 257 -0.30 19.42 4.66
N LEU A 258 0.36 18.29 5.00
CA LEU A 258 0.60 17.91 6.40
C LEU A 258 1.42 18.96 7.14
N LYS A 259 2.51 19.43 6.54
CA LYS A 259 3.36 20.46 7.17
C LYS A 259 2.62 21.78 7.36
N ARG A 260 1.87 22.24 6.36
CA ARG A 260 1.08 23.48 6.47
C ARG A 260 0.02 23.39 7.56
N VAL A 261 -0.64 22.25 7.69
CA VAL A 261 -1.61 21.99 8.76
C VAL A 261 -0.92 21.97 10.12
N ALA A 262 0.19 21.26 10.27
CA ALA A 262 0.95 21.22 11.54
C ALA A 262 1.45 22.61 11.97
N ASP A 263 1.85 23.47 11.04
CA ASP A 263 2.32 24.83 11.29
C ASP A 263 1.17 25.87 11.50
N GLY A 264 -0.09 25.43 11.38
CA GLY A 264 -1.26 26.31 11.49
C GLY A 264 -1.40 27.30 10.32
N THR A 265 -0.73 27.03 9.17
CA THR A 265 -0.86 27.82 7.93
C THR A 265 -1.79 27.16 6.92
N GLY A 266 -2.18 25.92 7.16
CA GLY A 266 -3.21 25.16 6.46
C GLY A 266 -4.29 24.69 7.43
N ASN A 267 -5.39 24.15 6.90
CA ASN A 267 -6.53 23.67 7.68
C ASN A 267 -7.25 22.49 7.00
N ALA A 268 -8.44 22.12 7.49
CA ALA A 268 -9.24 21.01 6.98
C ALA A 268 -9.65 21.19 5.51
N HIS A 269 -9.80 22.43 5.02
CA HIS A 269 -10.10 22.70 3.61
C HIS A 269 -8.90 22.36 2.71
N ASP A 270 -7.67 22.66 3.13
CA ASP A 270 -6.47 22.30 2.37
C ASP A 270 -6.36 20.78 2.17
N LEU A 271 -6.67 20.00 3.21
CA LEU A 271 -6.67 18.53 3.10
C LEU A 271 -7.79 18.06 2.17
N HIS A 272 -8.99 18.65 2.26
CA HIS A 272 -10.09 18.32 1.37
C HIS A 272 -9.76 18.60 -0.10
N ASP A 273 -9.21 19.79 -0.36
CA ASP A 273 -8.86 20.23 -1.72
C ASP A 273 -7.76 19.33 -2.30
N TYR A 274 -6.77 18.96 -1.50
CA TYR A 274 -5.75 18.01 -1.90
C TYR A 274 -6.36 16.64 -2.27
N MET A 275 -7.14 16.03 -1.39
CA MET A 275 -7.75 14.72 -1.65
C MET A 275 -8.67 14.76 -2.87
N THR A 276 -9.41 15.84 -3.06
CA THR A 276 -10.29 16.03 -4.23
C THR A 276 -9.47 16.19 -5.50
N SER A 277 -8.37 16.93 -5.44
CA SER A 277 -7.45 17.11 -6.57
C SER A 277 -6.83 15.77 -6.99
N GLU A 278 -6.31 14.99 -6.06
CA GLU A 278 -5.73 13.66 -6.31
C GLU A 278 -6.72 12.76 -7.06
N MET A 279 -7.94 12.65 -6.55
CA MET A 279 -8.98 11.80 -7.15
C MET A 279 -9.45 12.25 -8.55
N ASN A 280 -9.31 13.54 -8.86
CA ASN A 280 -9.68 14.07 -10.17
C ASN A 280 -8.51 14.08 -11.17
N HIS A 281 -7.28 14.05 -10.67
CA HIS A 281 -6.08 14.15 -11.49
C HIS A 281 -5.52 12.79 -11.90
N PHE A 282 -5.45 11.85 -10.97
CA PHE A 282 -4.92 10.51 -11.23
C PHE A 282 -6.00 9.57 -11.79
N PRO A 283 -5.63 8.56 -12.61
CA PRO A 283 -6.52 7.49 -13.01
C PRO A 283 -7.19 6.82 -11.79
N SER A 284 -8.44 6.37 -11.93
CA SER A 284 -9.21 5.79 -10.80
C SER A 284 -8.60 4.51 -10.22
N ASP A 285 -7.83 3.79 -11.02
CA ASP A 285 -7.09 2.59 -10.65
C ASP A 285 -5.69 2.89 -10.10
N ALA A 286 -5.14 4.09 -10.31
CA ALA A 286 -3.82 4.46 -9.82
C ALA A 286 -3.69 4.28 -8.30
N TYR A 287 -2.62 3.61 -7.87
CA TYR A 287 -2.27 3.57 -6.45
C TYR A 287 -1.37 4.77 -6.11
N ARG A 288 -1.63 5.36 -4.93
CA ARG A 288 -0.83 6.45 -4.38
C ARG A 288 -0.19 5.98 -3.09
N LEU A 289 1.14 6.13 -2.95
CA LEU A 289 1.88 5.80 -1.74
C LEU A 289 1.86 6.99 -0.78
N TYR A 290 1.26 6.83 0.39
CA TYR A 290 1.19 7.87 1.41
C TYR A 290 1.99 7.51 2.65
N PHE A 291 2.76 8.48 3.15
CA PHE A 291 3.69 8.30 4.26
C PHE A 291 3.83 9.57 5.09
N THR A 292 4.36 9.43 6.27
CA THR A 292 4.80 10.53 7.13
C THR A 292 6.32 10.59 7.23
N SER A 293 7.03 9.57 6.76
CA SER A 293 8.48 9.49 6.65
C SER A 293 8.88 8.35 5.70
N ASN A 294 10.09 8.41 5.17
CA ASN A 294 10.82 7.37 4.47
C ASN A 294 12.32 7.53 4.76
N HIS A 295 13.19 6.74 4.11
CA HIS A 295 14.63 6.80 4.34
C HIS A 295 15.24 8.17 4.04
N ASP A 296 14.76 8.85 2.98
CA ASP A 296 15.24 10.18 2.60
C ASP A 296 14.75 11.26 3.56
N GLU A 297 13.44 11.30 3.80
CA GLU A 297 12.83 12.31 4.65
C GLU A 297 13.38 12.26 6.07
N ASN A 298 13.54 11.04 6.62
CA ASN A 298 14.14 10.87 7.93
C ASN A 298 15.60 11.33 7.98
N SER A 299 16.38 11.06 6.93
CA SER A 299 17.80 11.37 6.91
C SER A 299 18.11 12.84 6.61
N TRP A 300 17.26 13.52 5.81
CA TRP A 300 17.57 14.85 5.27
C TRP A 300 16.67 15.96 5.80
N GLU A 301 15.39 15.69 6.05
CA GLU A 301 14.42 16.70 6.48
C GLU A 301 14.17 16.68 8.01
N GLY A 302 14.28 15.50 8.63
CA GLY A 302 14.11 15.33 10.06
C GLY A 302 13.12 14.24 10.48
N THR A 303 12.92 14.11 11.78
CA THR A 303 11.97 13.14 12.35
C THR A 303 10.51 13.63 12.19
N THR A 304 9.55 12.71 12.23
CA THR A 304 8.13 13.07 12.22
C THR A 304 7.74 14.00 13.35
N ASN A 305 8.43 13.90 14.51
CA ASN A 305 8.18 14.79 15.65
C ASN A 305 8.73 16.20 15.41
N GLU A 306 9.90 16.32 14.77
CA GLU A 306 10.47 17.63 14.39
C GLU A 306 9.63 18.32 13.31
N LEU A 307 9.10 17.54 12.35
CA LEU A 307 8.33 18.08 11.23
C LEU A 307 6.90 18.42 11.60
N PHE A 308 6.23 17.57 12.38
CA PHE A 308 4.78 17.65 12.62
C PHE A 308 4.37 17.84 14.08
N GLY A 309 5.33 17.77 15.03
CA GLY A 309 5.05 17.94 16.46
C GLY A 309 3.96 16.99 16.96
N ASP A 310 3.01 17.56 17.72
CA ASP A 310 1.87 16.83 18.30
C ASP A 310 0.93 16.22 17.24
N ALA A 311 0.95 16.69 15.98
CA ALA A 311 0.12 16.18 14.88
C ALA A 311 0.67 14.86 14.28
N SER A 312 1.90 14.44 14.63
CA SER A 312 2.59 13.32 13.98
C SER A 312 1.82 11.99 14.06
N GLU A 313 1.11 11.73 15.16
CA GLU A 313 0.30 10.52 15.33
C GLU A 313 -0.97 10.56 14.49
N LEU A 314 -1.69 11.69 14.49
CA LEU A 314 -2.86 11.89 13.64
C LEU A 314 -2.52 11.68 12.17
N PHE A 315 -1.35 12.18 11.71
CA PHE A 315 -0.94 12.04 10.32
C PHE A 315 -0.57 10.59 9.97
N ALA A 316 -0.04 9.81 10.90
CA ALA A 316 0.14 8.37 10.70
C ALA A 316 -1.21 7.66 10.49
N VAL A 317 -2.23 8.01 11.29
CA VAL A 317 -3.60 7.49 11.11
C VAL A 317 -4.21 7.93 9.78
N LEU A 318 -3.95 9.17 9.38
CA LEU A 318 -4.43 9.73 8.12
C LEU A 318 -3.90 8.93 6.92
N THR A 319 -2.59 8.62 6.87
CA THR A 319 -2.02 7.83 5.77
C THR A 319 -2.64 6.43 5.63
N GLY A 320 -3.09 5.83 6.75
CA GLY A 320 -3.75 4.52 6.76
C GLY A 320 -5.22 4.53 6.35
N THR A 321 -5.87 5.70 6.29
CA THR A 321 -7.33 5.81 6.08
C THR A 321 -7.73 6.54 4.81
N ILE A 322 -6.86 7.38 4.25
CA ILE A 322 -7.12 8.04 2.96
C ILE A 322 -7.03 7.05 1.79
N HIS A 323 -7.38 7.51 0.58
CA HIS A 323 -7.45 6.66 -0.61
C HIS A 323 -6.07 6.40 -1.22
N GLY A 324 -5.41 5.35 -0.76
CA GLY A 324 -4.08 4.95 -1.23
C GLY A 324 -3.48 3.83 -0.37
N MET A 325 -2.21 3.55 -0.61
CA MET A 325 -1.43 2.56 0.14
C MET A 325 -0.58 3.28 1.21
N PRO A 326 -0.70 2.93 2.50
CA PRO A 326 0.18 3.48 3.52
C PRO A 326 1.58 2.87 3.42
N LEU A 327 2.60 3.69 3.62
CA LEU A 327 3.98 3.29 3.85
C LEU A 327 4.36 3.53 5.30
N ILE A 328 4.99 2.56 5.92
CA ILE A 328 5.63 2.66 7.23
C ILE A 328 7.14 2.52 7.01
N TYR A 329 7.91 3.51 7.40
CA TYR A 329 9.37 3.42 7.43
C TYR A 329 9.85 2.71 8.70
N SER A 330 10.80 1.79 8.57
CA SER A 330 11.37 0.99 9.67
C SER A 330 11.66 1.84 10.91
N GLY A 331 11.07 1.46 12.04
CA GLY A 331 11.23 2.13 13.34
C GLY A 331 10.14 3.15 13.67
N GLN A 332 9.27 3.57 12.73
CA GLN A 332 8.16 4.47 13.05
C GLN A 332 7.23 3.86 14.09
N GLU A 333 7.00 2.55 14.04
CA GLU A 333 6.23 1.79 15.02
C GLU A 333 6.90 1.78 16.40
N ALA A 334 8.23 1.83 16.45
CA ALA A 334 8.99 1.97 17.69
C ALA A 334 9.12 3.43 18.16
N GLY A 335 8.42 4.36 17.50
CA GLY A 335 8.49 5.80 17.79
C GLY A 335 9.86 6.39 17.48
N LEU A 336 10.41 6.07 16.30
CA LEU A 336 11.68 6.61 15.79
C LEU A 336 11.67 8.14 15.86
N ASP A 337 12.52 8.68 16.74
CA ASP A 337 12.70 10.12 16.96
C ASP A 337 14.17 10.47 16.83
N LYS A 338 14.77 10.02 15.73
CA LYS A 338 16.17 10.18 15.39
C LYS A 338 16.31 10.18 13.89
N SER A 339 17.01 11.17 13.33
CA SER A 339 17.46 11.12 11.95
C SER A 339 18.59 10.11 11.80
N LEU A 340 18.39 9.11 10.96
CA LEU A 340 19.38 8.06 10.73
C LEU A 340 20.42 8.51 9.70
N ALA A 341 21.69 8.30 10.01
CA ALA A 341 22.78 8.69 9.12
C ALA A 341 22.79 7.84 7.85
N PHE A 342 22.60 8.48 6.69
CA PHE A 342 22.41 7.81 5.40
C PHE A 342 23.61 6.98 4.95
N PHE A 343 24.84 7.50 5.12
CA PHE A 343 26.08 6.88 4.62
C PHE A 343 26.81 5.99 5.64
N GLU A 344 26.18 5.79 6.81
CA GLU A 344 26.81 5.09 7.94
C GLU A 344 25.87 3.99 8.45
N LYS A 345 26.40 3.12 9.32
CA LYS A 345 25.57 2.22 10.11
C LYS A 345 25.07 2.95 11.34
N ASP A 346 23.80 3.27 11.34
CA ASP A 346 23.14 4.04 12.39
C ASP A 346 21.84 3.36 12.82
N LEU A 347 21.89 2.62 13.92
CA LEU A 347 20.85 1.69 14.32
C LEU A 347 19.54 2.38 14.71
N ILE A 348 18.44 1.78 14.30
CA ILE A 348 17.10 2.10 14.77
C ILE A 348 17.02 1.82 16.29
N PRO A 349 16.58 2.81 17.11
CA PRO A 349 16.46 2.60 18.56
C PRO A 349 15.16 1.85 18.90
N TRP A 350 15.14 0.55 18.69
CA TRP A 350 13.98 -0.31 18.95
C TRP A 350 13.53 -0.23 20.41
N ARG A 351 12.22 -0.07 20.60
CA ARG A 351 11.56 -0.02 21.91
C ARG A 351 10.06 -0.29 21.75
N ASP A 352 9.42 -0.76 22.80
CA ASP A 352 7.95 -0.81 22.86
C ASP A 352 7.39 0.62 22.80
N HIS A 353 6.47 0.86 21.88
CA HIS A 353 5.87 2.16 21.68
C HIS A 353 4.40 2.05 21.23
N PRO A 354 3.48 2.93 21.71
CA PRO A 354 2.05 2.88 21.34
C PRO A 354 1.77 2.96 19.83
N LYS A 355 2.67 3.54 19.05
CA LYS A 355 2.52 3.61 17.57
C LYS A 355 2.47 2.23 16.92
N GLU A 356 3.08 1.19 17.50
CA GLU A 356 2.98 -0.17 16.98
C GLU A 356 1.53 -0.66 16.96
N GLU A 357 0.77 -0.42 18.04
CA GLU A 357 -0.64 -0.77 18.12
C GLU A 357 -1.49 0.03 17.11
N ILE A 358 -1.15 1.31 16.89
CA ILE A 358 -1.82 2.16 15.89
C ILE A 358 -1.65 1.58 14.48
N TYR A 359 -0.40 1.30 14.07
CA TYR A 359 -0.13 0.73 12.76
C TYR A 359 -0.74 -0.67 12.60
N THR A 360 -0.64 -1.50 13.63
CA THR A 360 -1.27 -2.83 13.66
C THR A 360 -2.77 -2.74 13.42
N THR A 361 -3.47 -1.88 14.17
CA THR A 361 -4.91 -1.67 14.03
C THR A 361 -5.28 -1.21 12.62
N LEU A 362 -4.54 -0.25 12.06
CA LEU A 362 -4.81 0.29 10.72
C LEU A 362 -4.55 -0.72 9.61
N LEU A 363 -3.46 -1.47 9.68
CA LEU A 363 -3.13 -2.47 8.67
C LEU A 363 -4.13 -3.64 8.68
N HIS A 364 -4.56 -4.08 9.86
CA HIS A 364 -5.62 -5.10 9.97
C HIS A 364 -6.96 -4.57 9.49
N LEU A 365 -7.35 -3.34 9.88
CA LEU A 365 -8.56 -2.72 9.39
C LEU A 365 -8.56 -2.61 7.85
N LYS A 366 -7.43 -2.20 7.26
CA LYS A 366 -7.28 -2.12 5.80
C LYS A 366 -7.42 -3.49 5.13
N ARG A 367 -6.89 -4.55 5.72
CA ARG A 367 -7.01 -5.91 5.18
C ARG A 367 -8.46 -6.42 5.20
N GLU A 368 -9.21 -6.09 6.25
CA GLU A 368 -10.53 -6.66 6.52
C GLU A 368 -11.67 -5.82 5.95
N ASN A 369 -11.52 -4.49 5.87
CA ASN A 369 -12.56 -3.55 5.46
C ASN A 369 -12.32 -3.03 4.04
N ARG A 370 -13.14 -3.47 3.10
CA ARG A 370 -13.05 -3.11 1.68
C ARG A 370 -13.12 -1.60 1.41
N ALA A 371 -13.75 -0.85 2.30
CA ALA A 371 -13.80 0.60 2.16
C ALA A 371 -12.38 1.22 2.11
N LEU A 372 -11.40 0.60 2.80
CA LEU A 372 -10.01 1.07 2.87
C LEU A 372 -9.07 0.47 1.82
N TRP A 373 -9.54 -0.44 0.96
CA TRP A 373 -8.70 -1.04 -0.06
C TRP A 373 -8.09 0.00 -1.01
N ASN A 374 -7.06 -0.38 -1.74
CA ASN A 374 -6.30 0.49 -2.63
C ASN A 374 -7.03 0.73 -3.95
N GLY A 375 -6.79 1.89 -4.57
CA GLY A 375 -7.31 2.27 -5.87
C GLY A 375 -8.84 2.09 -5.98
N GLU A 376 -9.32 1.73 -7.15
CA GLU A 376 -10.75 1.52 -7.41
C GLU A 376 -11.38 0.35 -6.63
N MET A 377 -10.56 -0.54 -6.05
CA MET A 377 -11.03 -1.65 -5.21
C MET A 377 -11.51 -1.16 -3.85
N GLY A 378 -11.09 0.01 -3.41
CA GLY A 378 -11.56 0.69 -2.20
C GLY A 378 -12.70 1.66 -2.44
N GLY A 379 -13.22 2.23 -1.36
CA GLY A 379 -14.21 3.29 -1.38
C GLY A 379 -13.57 4.66 -1.57
N ALA A 380 -14.06 5.45 -2.51
CA ALA A 380 -13.65 6.85 -2.63
C ALA A 380 -14.07 7.65 -1.38
N PRO A 381 -13.21 8.53 -0.85
CA PRO A 381 -13.56 9.35 0.30
C PRO A 381 -14.66 10.34 -0.05
N GLN A 382 -15.68 10.40 0.81
CA GLN A 382 -16.78 11.33 0.70
C GLN A 382 -16.77 12.27 1.92
N ARG A 383 -16.62 13.57 1.68
CA ARG A 383 -16.64 14.58 2.75
C ARG A 383 -17.93 14.46 3.56
N VAL A 384 -17.81 14.52 4.87
CA VAL A 384 -18.92 14.68 5.82
C VAL A 384 -18.77 16.07 6.43
N PRO A 385 -19.72 17.01 6.15
CA PRO A 385 -19.67 18.32 6.75
C PRO A 385 -19.83 18.25 8.27
N THR A 386 -19.16 19.17 8.96
CA THR A 386 -19.20 19.30 10.42
C THR A 386 -19.62 20.69 10.84
N SER A 387 -20.01 20.87 12.09
CA SER A 387 -20.30 22.21 12.63
C SER A 387 -19.06 23.10 12.79
N ASN A 388 -17.86 22.60 12.51
CA ASN A 388 -16.60 23.35 12.42
C ASN A 388 -15.71 22.76 11.32
N ASP A 389 -15.99 23.08 10.07
CA ASP A 389 -15.30 22.57 8.89
C ASP A 389 -13.91 23.18 8.67
N ASP A 390 -13.55 24.24 9.40
CA ASP A 390 -12.21 24.85 9.32
C ASP A 390 -11.18 23.97 10.05
N ASP A 391 -11.52 23.46 11.23
CA ASP A 391 -10.59 22.74 12.10
C ASP A 391 -10.81 21.22 12.06
N VAL A 392 -12.03 20.76 11.76
CA VAL A 392 -12.36 19.33 11.79
C VAL A 392 -12.65 18.80 10.39
N PHE A 393 -11.85 17.85 9.97
CA PHE A 393 -12.04 17.11 8.74
C PHE A 393 -12.72 15.78 9.00
N ALA A 394 -13.90 15.56 8.43
CA ALA A 394 -14.59 14.29 8.50
C ALA A 394 -14.93 13.76 7.11
N PHE A 395 -14.82 12.45 6.92
CA PHE A 395 -15.20 11.79 5.68
C PHE A 395 -15.62 10.34 5.92
N THR A 396 -16.32 9.77 4.96
CA THR A 396 -16.56 8.32 4.89
C THR A 396 -15.89 7.72 3.68
N ARG A 397 -15.54 6.45 3.78
CA ARG A 397 -15.26 5.58 2.64
C ARG A 397 -16.23 4.41 2.70
N THR A 398 -16.78 4.03 1.54
CA THR A 398 -17.77 2.95 1.46
C THR A 398 -17.50 2.08 0.25
N LYS A 399 -17.45 0.77 0.46
CA LYS A 399 -17.29 -0.21 -0.64
C LYS A 399 -18.02 -1.51 -0.27
N GLU A 400 -18.91 -1.97 -1.15
CA GLU A 400 -19.57 -3.28 -1.06
C GLU A 400 -20.21 -3.59 0.31
N GLY A 401 -20.71 -2.56 1.00
CA GLY A 401 -21.36 -2.69 2.31
C GLY A 401 -20.45 -2.39 3.50
N ASP A 402 -19.14 -2.42 3.33
CA ASP A 402 -18.18 -1.94 4.31
C ASP A 402 -18.13 -0.42 4.30
N GLN A 403 -18.05 0.20 5.46
CA GLN A 403 -17.96 1.65 5.60
C GLN A 403 -17.09 2.02 6.80
N VAL A 404 -16.23 3.01 6.57
CA VAL A 404 -15.44 3.69 7.61
C VAL A 404 -15.89 5.15 7.67
N LEU A 405 -16.05 5.68 8.88
CA LEU A 405 -16.23 7.11 9.16
C LEU A 405 -15.03 7.59 9.94
N VAL A 406 -14.40 8.65 9.47
CA VAL A 406 -13.17 9.20 10.06
C VAL A 406 -13.38 10.66 10.42
N LEU A 407 -12.88 11.08 11.59
CA LEU A 407 -12.84 12.46 12.04
C LEU A 407 -11.42 12.81 12.49
N TYR A 408 -10.92 13.95 12.04
CA TYR A 408 -9.63 14.53 12.45
C TYR A 408 -9.82 15.93 12.98
N ASN A 409 -9.34 16.20 14.17
CA ASN A 409 -9.14 17.57 14.65
C ASN A 409 -7.77 18.07 14.18
N LEU A 410 -7.76 18.88 13.14
CA LEU A 410 -6.56 19.42 12.50
C LEU A 410 -6.11 20.76 13.14
N SER A 411 -6.34 20.89 14.45
CA SER A 411 -6.00 22.09 15.20
C SER A 411 -5.34 21.77 16.56
N ASP A 412 -4.67 22.74 17.13
CA ASP A 412 -4.05 22.68 18.46
C ASP A 412 -5.05 22.95 19.61
N GLY A 413 -6.33 23.15 19.31
CA GLY A 413 -7.43 23.38 20.25
C GLY A 413 -8.35 22.16 20.39
N GLU A 414 -9.07 22.09 21.53
CA GLU A 414 -10.16 21.14 21.71
C GLU A 414 -11.36 21.54 20.83
N GLN A 415 -11.98 20.58 20.16
CA GLN A 415 -13.14 20.78 19.32
C GLN A 415 -14.32 19.94 19.81
N THR A 416 -15.52 20.50 19.67
CA THR A 416 -16.78 19.78 19.91
C THR A 416 -17.67 20.01 18.71
N VAL A 417 -17.90 18.97 17.93
CA VAL A 417 -18.60 19.07 16.65
C VAL A 417 -19.78 18.09 16.56
N THR A 418 -20.75 18.46 15.74
CA THR A 418 -21.78 17.57 15.20
C THR A 418 -21.54 17.35 13.73
N LEU A 419 -21.95 16.20 13.22
CA LEU A 419 -21.93 15.91 11.78
C LEU A 419 -23.23 16.40 11.17
N GLU A 420 -23.14 17.00 9.98
CA GLU A 420 -24.28 17.48 9.22
C GLU A 420 -24.70 16.45 8.15
N GLU A 421 -25.99 16.38 7.83
CA GLU A 421 -26.55 15.52 6.76
C GLU A 421 -26.27 14.01 6.88
N PRO A 422 -26.75 13.31 7.92
CA PRO A 422 -26.42 11.88 8.16
C PRO A 422 -27.03 10.89 7.17
N SER A 423 -27.63 11.33 6.08
CA SER A 423 -28.16 10.47 5.04
C SER A 423 -27.04 9.75 4.29
N GLY A 424 -26.59 8.60 4.76
CA GLY A 424 -25.53 7.79 4.12
C GLY A 424 -24.48 7.29 5.10
N TYR A 425 -24.33 7.93 6.25
CA TYR A 425 -23.40 7.49 7.29
C TYR A 425 -24.04 7.34 8.69
N GLY A 426 -25.34 7.58 8.84
CA GLY A 426 -26.04 7.28 10.10
C GLY A 426 -26.05 5.78 10.38
N GLY A 427 -25.88 5.39 11.64
CA GLY A 427 -25.90 3.98 12.03
C GLY A 427 -25.00 3.66 13.22
N GLN A 428 -24.84 2.37 13.47
CA GLN A 428 -24.02 1.86 14.56
C GLN A 428 -22.58 1.64 14.09
N TYR A 429 -21.63 2.11 14.87
CA TYR A 429 -20.20 2.05 14.60
C TYR A 429 -19.42 1.57 15.80
N ARG A 430 -18.30 0.92 15.55
CA ARG A 430 -17.23 0.60 16.50
C ARG A 430 -16.07 1.55 16.27
N GLU A 431 -15.60 2.22 17.30
CA GLU A 431 -14.35 2.97 17.24
C GLU A 431 -13.17 1.98 17.29
N VAL A 432 -12.26 2.04 16.31
CA VAL A 432 -11.32 0.92 16.05
C VAL A 432 -10.18 0.80 17.06
N PHE A 433 -9.86 1.88 17.78
CA PHE A 433 -8.78 1.88 18.78
C PHE A 433 -9.28 1.61 20.20
N SER A 434 -10.55 1.90 20.50
CA SER A 434 -11.12 1.74 21.83
C SER A 434 -12.18 0.63 21.94
N ASP A 435 -12.59 0.06 20.81
CA ASP A 435 -13.71 -0.88 20.68
C ASP A 435 -15.07 -0.31 21.17
N GLU A 436 -15.16 1.01 21.44
CA GLU A 436 -16.40 1.62 21.87
C GLU A 436 -17.44 1.61 20.76
N VAL A 437 -18.63 1.07 21.07
CA VAL A 437 -19.74 1.07 20.13
C VAL A 437 -20.59 2.32 20.33
N THR A 438 -20.83 3.06 19.25
CA THR A 438 -21.64 4.27 19.27
C THR A 438 -22.67 4.27 18.14
N ASN A 439 -23.78 4.98 18.34
CA ASN A 439 -24.76 5.23 17.30
C ASN A 439 -24.58 6.66 16.76
N VAL A 440 -24.22 6.77 15.50
CA VAL A 440 -24.04 8.04 14.80
C VAL A 440 -25.40 8.52 14.28
N THR A 441 -25.83 9.66 14.78
CA THR A 441 -27.10 10.35 14.43
C THR A 441 -26.83 11.83 14.22
N GLU A 442 -27.80 12.56 13.68
CA GLU A 442 -27.72 14.04 13.49
C GLU A 442 -27.40 14.81 14.78
N SER A 443 -27.76 14.27 15.92
CA SER A 443 -27.53 14.91 17.22
C SER A 443 -26.28 14.41 17.96
N LYS A 444 -25.55 13.48 17.36
CA LYS A 444 -24.32 12.96 17.97
C LYS A 444 -23.25 14.03 17.99
N THR A 445 -22.77 14.35 19.18
CA THR A 445 -21.66 15.26 19.40
C THR A 445 -20.37 14.48 19.57
N PHE A 446 -19.30 14.92 18.93
CA PHE A 446 -17.96 14.39 19.05
C PHE A 446 -17.06 15.41 19.76
N ALA A 447 -16.52 15.02 20.90
CA ALA A 447 -15.49 15.78 21.59
C ALA A 447 -14.11 15.27 21.15
N LEU A 448 -13.29 16.14 20.62
CA LEU A 448 -11.97 15.85 20.09
C LEU A 448 -10.95 16.75 20.82
N SER A 449 -9.95 16.16 21.45
CA SER A 449 -8.82 16.89 21.98
C SER A 449 -7.99 17.51 20.84
N LYS A 450 -6.97 18.31 21.16
CA LYS A 450 -6.04 18.83 20.14
C LYS A 450 -5.40 17.67 19.36
N TRP A 451 -5.33 17.78 18.07
CA TRP A 451 -4.75 16.77 17.19
C TRP A 451 -5.33 15.36 17.40
N ASP A 452 -6.58 15.28 17.83
CA ASP A 452 -7.28 14.02 18.07
C ASP A 452 -7.89 13.46 16.79
N TYR A 453 -8.08 12.15 16.77
CA TYR A 453 -8.69 11.44 15.66
C TYR A 453 -9.69 10.41 16.16
N ARG A 454 -10.65 10.06 15.31
CA ARG A 454 -11.56 8.94 15.51
C ARG A 454 -11.70 8.18 14.20
N VAL A 455 -11.54 6.89 14.25
CA VAL A 455 -11.77 5.99 13.12
C VAL A 455 -12.85 5.00 13.53
N TYR A 456 -13.94 5.05 12.83
CA TYR A 456 -15.11 4.23 13.11
C TYR A 456 -15.36 3.26 11.97
N GLU A 457 -15.47 1.99 12.29
CA GLU A 457 -15.95 0.95 11.39
C GLU A 457 -17.46 0.76 11.59
N ARG A 458 -18.25 0.75 10.51
CA ARG A 458 -19.67 0.51 10.58
C ARG A 458 -19.94 -0.93 11.01
N ILE A 459 -20.69 -1.08 12.08
CA ILE A 459 -21.21 -2.37 12.52
C ILE A 459 -22.56 -2.55 11.80
N GLY A 460 -22.69 -3.60 10.97
CA GLY A 460 -23.98 -3.88 10.30
C GLY A 460 -25.11 -4.00 11.32
N ASP A 461 -26.20 -3.28 11.07
CA ASP A 461 -27.43 -3.48 11.84
C ASP A 461 -27.90 -4.93 11.60
N PRO A 462 -28.06 -5.77 12.61
CA PRO A 462 -28.57 -7.16 12.42
C PRO A 462 -29.94 -7.22 11.75
N THR A 463 -30.57 -6.07 11.51
CA THR A 463 -31.89 -5.95 10.87
C THR A 463 -31.86 -5.23 9.51
N SER A 464 -30.76 -4.63 9.08
CA SER A 464 -30.66 -4.00 7.76
C SER A 464 -30.12 -4.97 6.72
N VAL A 465 -31.01 -5.71 6.11
CA VAL A 465 -30.78 -6.30 4.78
C VAL A 465 -30.62 -5.12 3.82
N ILE A 466 -29.38 -4.78 3.42
CA ILE A 466 -29.14 -3.84 2.33
C ILE A 466 -29.67 -4.53 1.05
N PRO A 467 -30.65 -3.97 0.34
CA PRO A 467 -31.08 -4.55 -0.91
C PRO A 467 -29.98 -4.32 -1.95
N GLY A 468 -29.13 -5.29 -2.20
CA GLY A 468 -28.21 -5.18 -3.33
C GLY A 468 -27.06 -6.16 -3.45
N SER A 469 -26.53 -6.77 -2.41
CA SER A 469 -25.51 -7.81 -2.61
C SER A 469 -25.56 -8.88 -1.53
N LEU A 470 -26.19 -9.99 -1.85
CA LEU A 470 -25.96 -11.23 -1.10
C LEU A 470 -24.52 -11.68 -1.35
N PRO A 471 -23.84 -12.25 -0.34
CA PRO A 471 -22.52 -12.84 -0.54
C PRO A 471 -22.56 -13.84 -1.69
N GLU A 472 -21.54 -13.84 -2.55
CA GLU A 472 -21.49 -14.77 -3.69
C GLU A 472 -21.00 -16.17 -3.27
N SER A 473 -20.38 -16.27 -2.10
CA SER A 473 -19.81 -17.53 -1.62
C SER A 473 -19.94 -17.67 -0.09
N TYR A 474 -19.83 -18.91 0.38
CA TYR A 474 -19.73 -19.19 1.82
C TYR A 474 -18.31 -18.84 2.28
N SER A 475 -18.18 -18.10 3.39
CA SER A 475 -16.91 -17.82 4.03
C SER A 475 -17.00 -17.86 5.56
N LEU A 476 -15.89 -18.19 6.21
CA LEU A 476 -15.68 -18.03 7.65
C LEU A 476 -14.43 -17.18 7.82
N HIS A 477 -14.59 -16.00 8.42
CA HIS A 477 -13.47 -15.09 8.67
C HIS A 477 -12.68 -15.51 9.92
N GLN A 478 -11.49 -14.94 10.08
CA GLN A 478 -10.70 -15.06 11.30
C GLN A 478 -11.48 -14.41 12.45
N ASN A 479 -11.46 -15.03 13.64
CA ASN A 479 -12.07 -14.39 14.80
C ASN A 479 -11.26 -13.16 15.22
N PHE A 480 -11.96 -12.16 15.71
CA PHE A 480 -11.32 -10.93 16.20
C PHE A 480 -11.88 -10.55 17.58
N PRO A 481 -10.99 -10.15 18.53
CA PRO A 481 -9.53 -10.25 18.46
C PRO A 481 -9.01 -11.71 18.40
N ASN A 482 -7.79 -11.91 17.89
CA ASN A 482 -7.06 -13.16 17.93
C ASN A 482 -5.54 -12.89 17.95
N PRO A 483 -4.80 -13.14 19.05
CA PRO A 483 -5.28 -13.78 20.30
C PRO A 483 -6.39 -12.98 21.03
N PHE A 484 -7.17 -13.66 21.88
CA PHE A 484 -8.29 -13.04 22.58
C PHE A 484 -8.33 -13.36 24.08
N ASN A 485 -8.98 -12.48 24.89
CA ASN A 485 -9.09 -12.61 26.34
C ASN A 485 -10.38 -11.97 26.90
N PRO A 486 -11.32 -12.67 27.44
CA PRO A 486 -11.74 -14.03 27.06
C PRO A 486 -12.79 -14.01 25.93
N VAL A 487 -13.09 -12.82 25.38
CA VAL A 487 -14.18 -12.60 24.43
C VAL A 487 -13.62 -12.38 23.02
N THR A 488 -14.26 -12.97 22.02
CA THR A 488 -13.95 -12.77 20.60
C THR A 488 -15.21 -12.81 19.75
N THR A 489 -15.15 -12.28 18.54
CA THR A 489 -16.26 -12.29 17.60
C THR A 489 -15.94 -13.18 16.40
N PHE A 490 -16.88 -14.02 15.99
CA PHE A 490 -16.84 -14.81 14.77
C PHE A 490 -17.72 -14.17 13.71
N SER A 491 -17.16 -13.96 12.51
CA SER A 491 -17.89 -13.46 11.35
C SER A 491 -17.88 -14.49 10.22
N TYR A 492 -19.01 -14.62 9.53
CA TYR A 492 -19.16 -15.55 8.41
C TYR A 492 -20.21 -15.05 7.41
N GLU A 493 -20.12 -15.55 6.18
CA GLU A 493 -20.99 -15.18 5.08
C GLU A 493 -21.69 -16.40 4.48
N ILE A 494 -22.97 -16.24 4.12
CA ILE A 494 -23.76 -17.27 3.45
C ILE A 494 -24.56 -16.67 2.29
N PRO A 495 -24.45 -17.23 1.06
CA PRO A 495 -25.06 -16.68 -0.15
C PRO A 495 -26.57 -16.99 -0.27
N GLU A 496 -27.07 -17.96 0.47
CA GLU A 496 -28.45 -18.41 0.44
C GLU A 496 -28.93 -18.88 1.81
N PRO A 497 -30.23 -18.84 2.13
CA PRO A 497 -30.72 -19.31 3.39
C PRO A 497 -30.41 -20.79 3.64
N VAL A 498 -29.60 -21.08 4.65
CA VAL A 498 -29.09 -22.43 4.95
C VAL A 498 -28.99 -22.70 6.44
N HIS A 499 -28.97 -23.97 6.82
CA HIS A 499 -28.60 -24.36 8.17
C HIS A 499 -27.11 -24.20 8.38
N VAL A 500 -26.71 -23.40 9.38
CA VAL A 500 -25.30 -23.15 9.77
C VAL A 500 -25.04 -23.82 11.11
N GLU A 501 -23.97 -24.61 11.16
CA GLU A 501 -23.40 -25.14 12.39
C GLU A 501 -22.00 -24.51 12.57
N LEU A 502 -21.84 -23.69 13.64
CA LEU A 502 -20.59 -23.03 14.00
C LEU A 502 -20.16 -23.54 15.38
N GLY A 503 -19.04 -24.24 15.44
CA GLY A 503 -18.58 -24.87 16.67
C GLY A 503 -17.10 -24.61 16.94
N VAL A 504 -16.75 -24.56 18.23
CA VAL A 504 -15.36 -24.46 18.72
C VAL A 504 -14.83 -25.83 19.07
N TYR A 505 -13.61 -26.14 18.64
CA TYR A 505 -12.97 -27.44 18.81
C TYR A 505 -11.59 -27.29 19.45
N ASN A 506 -11.20 -28.23 20.30
CA ASN A 506 -9.84 -28.31 20.78
C ASN A 506 -8.89 -28.93 19.72
N VAL A 507 -7.60 -28.92 19.99
CA VAL A 507 -6.55 -29.43 19.06
C VAL A 507 -6.65 -30.93 18.77
N VAL A 508 -7.39 -31.70 19.58
CA VAL A 508 -7.66 -33.12 19.32
C VAL A 508 -8.97 -33.36 18.56
N GLY A 509 -9.64 -32.26 18.12
CA GLY A 509 -10.84 -32.33 17.28
C GLY A 509 -12.16 -32.54 18.05
N GLN A 510 -12.16 -32.44 19.37
CA GLN A 510 -13.39 -32.52 20.18
C GLN A 510 -14.07 -31.16 20.20
N GLN A 511 -15.38 -31.12 19.93
CA GLN A 511 -16.18 -29.91 20.07
C GLN A 511 -16.30 -29.54 21.56
N VAL A 512 -15.89 -28.31 21.89
CA VAL A 512 -15.91 -27.77 23.25
C VAL A 512 -17.00 -26.72 23.45
N ALA A 513 -17.49 -26.11 22.36
CA ALA A 513 -18.64 -25.22 22.37
C ALA A 513 -19.40 -25.30 21.04
N CYS A 514 -20.75 -25.10 21.11
CA CYS A 514 -21.59 -24.84 19.95
C CYS A 514 -21.99 -23.38 20.00
N VAL A 515 -21.65 -22.62 18.95
CA VAL A 515 -21.89 -21.17 18.90
C VAL A 515 -23.15 -20.85 18.10
N VAL A 516 -23.33 -21.50 16.94
CA VAL A 516 -24.55 -21.42 16.12
C VAL A 516 -24.93 -22.82 15.68
N ASP A 517 -26.22 -23.15 15.77
CA ASP A 517 -26.83 -24.39 15.25
C ASP A 517 -28.27 -24.07 14.84
N SER A 518 -28.44 -23.36 13.72
CA SER A 518 -29.76 -22.90 13.27
C SER A 518 -29.76 -22.55 11.78
N ARG A 519 -30.98 -22.44 11.21
CA ARG A 519 -31.18 -21.89 9.88
C ARG A 519 -30.94 -20.38 9.93
N GLN A 520 -30.06 -19.91 9.07
CA GLN A 520 -29.69 -18.50 8.88
C GLN A 520 -30.15 -18.03 7.50
N GLU A 521 -30.57 -16.77 7.40
CA GLU A 521 -30.90 -16.12 6.14
C GLU A 521 -29.60 -15.78 5.37
N ALA A 522 -29.68 -15.63 4.05
CA ALA A 522 -28.55 -15.19 3.24
C ALA A 522 -28.02 -13.83 3.71
N GLY A 523 -26.70 -13.68 3.84
CA GLY A 523 -26.08 -12.44 4.32
C GLY A 523 -24.78 -12.68 5.08
N ARG A 524 -24.26 -11.59 5.66
CA ARG A 524 -23.15 -11.58 6.60
C ARG A 524 -23.67 -11.73 8.01
N HIS A 525 -23.01 -12.56 8.80
CA HIS A 525 -23.38 -12.87 10.17
C HIS A 525 -22.20 -12.66 11.10
N SER A 526 -22.46 -12.18 12.31
CA SER A 526 -21.48 -12.01 13.37
C SER A 526 -22.04 -12.53 14.69
N VAL A 527 -21.19 -13.20 15.49
CA VAL A 527 -21.59 -13.74 16.80
C VAL A 527 -20.44 -13.63 17.79
N THR A 528 -20.70 -13.04 18.92
CA THR A 528 -19.74 -12.92 20.02
C THR A 528 -19.65 -14.21 20.81
N PHE A 529 -18.43 -14.63 21.13
CA PHE A 529 -18.13 -15.83 21.89
C PHE A 529 -17.31 -15.49 23.14
N ASP A 530 -17.81 -15.91 24.29
CA ASP A 530 -17.16 -15.79 25.59
C ASP A 530 -16.54 -17.12 26.00
N ALA A 531 -15.22 -17.15 26.10
CA ALA A 531 -14.43 -18.32 26.50
C ALA A 531 -13.97 -18.26 27.98
N SER A 532 -14.68 -17.51 28.85
CA SER A 532 -14.32 -17.36 30.28
C SER A 532 -14.15 -18.70 31.00
N ASP A 533 -14.87 -19.74 30.59
CA ASP A 533 -14.79 -21.09 31.18
C ASP A 533 -13.75 -21.99 30.52
N MET A 534 -13.03 -21.52 29.49
CA MET A 534 -12.04 -22.30 28.75
C MET A 534 -10.63 -22.01 29.25
N SER A 535 -9.69 -22.93 29.06
CA SER A 535 -8.28 -22.74 29.41
C SER A 535 -7.54 -22.01 28.27
N SER A 536 -6.52 -21.22 28.61
CA SER A 536 -5.61 -20.64 27.61
C SER A 536 -5.07 -21.74 26.68
N GLY A 537 -4.99 -21.45 25.38
CA GLY A 537 -4.50 -22.41 24.39
C GLY A 537 -5.05 -22.18 22.99
N THR A 538 -4.62 -23.03 22.07
CA THR A 538 -5.08 -23.03 20.67
C THR A 538 -6.38 -23.83 20.53
N TYR A 539 -7.32 -23.24 19.80
CA TYR A 539 -8.60 -23.84 19.42
C TYR A 539 -8.84 -23.66 17.92
N LEU A 540 -9.83 -24.38 17.40
CA LEU A 540 -10.28 -24.27 16.03
C LEU A 540 -11.76 -23.86 16.04
N ILE A 541 -12.13 -22.82 15.29
CA ILE A 541 -13.51 -22.55 14.94
C ILE A 541 -13.83 -23.20 13.62
N ARG A 542 -14.95 -23.94 13.54
CA ARG A 542 -15.41 -24.61 12.32
C ARG A 542 -16.85 -24.25 12.03
N MET A 543 -17.07 -23.80 10.79
CA MET A 543 -18.40 -23.59 10.23
C MET A 543 -18.73 -24.73 9.26
N GLN A 544 -19.95 -25.26 9.35
CA GLN A 544 -20.54 -26.16 8.36
C GLN A 544 -21.81 -25.53 7.81
N ALA A 545 -21.89 -25.40 6.49
CA ALA A 545 -23.05 -24.84 5.78
C ALA A 545 -23.12 -25.44 4.36
N ALA A 546 -24.31 -25.82 3.90
CA ALA A 546 -24.54 -26.39 2.57
C ALA A 546 -23.60 -27.55 2.18
N GLY A 547 -23.21 -28.41 3.16
CA GLY A 547 -22.29 -29.51 2.92
C GLY A 547 -20.82 -29.12 2.78
N ARG A 548 -20.47 -27.84 2.98
CA ARG A 548 -19.10 -27.32 3.00
C ARG A 548 -18.63 -27.14 4.43
N SER A 549 -17.29 -27.18 4.64
CA SER A 549 -16.69 -26.98 5.96
C SER A 549 -15.54 -25.98 5.85
N PHE A 550 -15.56 -24.97 6.73
CA PHE A 550 -14.53 -23.92 6.84
C PHE A 550 -13.96 -23.95 8.24
N THR A 551 -12.64 -23.78 8.38
CA THR A 551 -11.97 -23.84 9.69
C THR A 551 -10.98 -22.69 9.82
N ARG A 552 -10.91 -22.05 11.00
CA ARG A 552 -9.90 -21.08 11.38
C ARG A 552 -9.29 -21.45 12.72
N LYS A 553 -8.02 -21.07 12.92
CA LYS A 553 -7.29 -21.25 14.18
C LYS A 553 -7.53 -20.03 15.06
N MET A 554 -7.74 -20.22 16.35
CA MET A 554 -7.85 -19.14 17.31
C MET A 554 -7.02 -19.42 18.57
N MET A 555 -6.55 -18.37 19.23
CA MET A 555 -5.71 -18.45 20.41
C MET A 555 -6.35 -17.69 21.57
N LEU A 556 -6.64 -18.40 22.66
CA LEU A 556 -7.11 -17.82 23.91
C LEU A 556 -5.94 -17.61 24.85
N ILE A 557 -5.76 -16.40 25.33
CA ILE A 557 -4.77 -16.00 26.33
C ILE A 557 -5.51 -15.43 27.54
N LYS A 558 -5.29 -16.01 28.71
CA LYS A 558 -5.82 -15.50 30.00
C LYS A 558 -4.70 -15.07 30.89
#